data_0896df268b0868166f8899f31da3cd0a
#
_entry.id   0896df268b0868166f8899f31da3cd0a
#
_cell.length_a   1.000
_cell.length_b   1.000
_cell.length_c   1.000
_cell.angle_alpha   90.00
_cell.angle_beta   90.00
_cell.angle_gamma   90.00
#
_symmetry.space_group_name_H-M   'P 1'
#
loop_
_entity.id
_entity.type
_entity.pdbx_description
1 polymer ?
#
loop_
_entity_poly.entity_id
_entity_poly.type
_entity_poly.pdbx_seq_one_letter_code
_entity_poly.pdbx_strand_id
1 'polypeptide(L)'
;MSHTVASPAAPAPARDRREERKVIAGTVVGTTIEWYDFFIFAQATALVFAALFFQPMGESGSQIAAWATLGISFLIRPLGAIVAGHLGDRFGRKFVLSLTLIGMGLATTLIGLLPTYAQIGVWAPILLVALRLLQGLSAGGEWGGAALLSVEHAPHGKRGLFGSAPQIGVPLGMILATGVLFIVRSTMSEEQFLTWGWRIPFLISVVLIVVGYLIRKAVEESPVFKEMQQLKVDESAPLGELFRHHTKEVILAAVIFAANNGVGYLLIAWFSKYGGPKGLGMTSSEVLIASLIGGVGWFIFTLLGGWISDKIGRKLTFVLGYGFLIIWAFPLFGLLNTCLLYTSPSPRDS
;
A
#
# COMPACT_ATOMS: atom_id res chain seq x y z
N MET A 1 -4.36 10.50 59.61
CA MET A 1 -3.41 10.30 58.50
C MET A 1 -3.51 8.82 58.13
N SER A 2 -4.33 8.49 57.15
CA SER A 2 -4.57 7.13 56.70
C SER A 2 -3.68 6.90 55.44
N HIS A 3 -2.63 6.10 55.61
CA HIS A 3 -1.74 5.69 54.51
C HIS A 3 -2.48 4.63 53.69
N THR A 4 -3.05 5.05 52.55
CA THR A 4 -3.57 4.10 51.55
C THR A 4 -2.35 3.44 50.91
N VAL A 5 -2.09 2.21 51.29
CA VAL A 5 -1.09 1.32 50.64
C VAL A 5 -1.61 1.03 49.23
N ALA A 6 -0.91 1.54 48.22
CA ALA A 6 -1.21 1.21 46.82
C ALA A 6 -1.01 -0.30 46.64
N SER A 7 -2.07 -0.98 46.21
CA SER A 7 -2.04 -2.39 45.85
C SER A 7 -0.98 -2.61 44.75
N PRO A 8 -0.13 -3.62 44.85
CA PRO A 8 0.87 -3.91 43.80
C PRO A 8 0.12 -4.20 42.50
N ALA A 9 0.54 -3.48 41.44
CA ALA A 9 0.00 -3.68 40.09
C ALA A 9 0.08 -5.16 39.71
N ALA A 10 -1.02 -5.72 39.21
CA ALA A 10 -1.06 -7.09 38.75
C ALA A 10 0.06 -7.34 37.73
N PRO A 11 0.75 -8.49 37.78
CA PRO A 11 1.82 -8.81 36.83
C PRO A 11 1.26 -8.77 35.42
N ALA A 12 1.95 -8.07 34.52
CA ALA A 12 1.58 -8.00 33.12
C ALA A 12 1.43 -9.42 32.55
N PRO A 13 0.36 -9.71 31.77
CA PRO A 13 0.10 -11.05 31.28
C PRO A 13 1.31 -11.59 30.51
N ALA A 14 1.58 -12.88 30.71
CA ALA A 14 2.71 -13.57 30.07
C ALA A 14 2.58 -13.43 28.56
N ARG A 15 3.65 -12.92 27.92
CA ARG A 15 3.70 -12.62 26.49
C ARG A 15 3.63 -13.90 25.67
N ASP A 16 2.66 -14.00 24.78
CA ASP A 16 2.62 -15.06 23.78
C ASP A 16 3.35 -14.62 22.49
N ARG A 17 4.61 -15.03 22.35
CA ARG A 17 5.44 -14.79 21.14
C ARG A 17 4.79 -15.39 19.88
N ARG A 18 3.92 -16.36 20.03
CA ARG A 18 3.21 -16.98 18.90
C ARG A 18 2.16 -16.01 18.35
N GLU A 19 1.45 -15.33 19.24
CA GLU A 19 0.46 -14.32 18.84
C GLU A 19 1.12 -13.09 18.22
N GLU A 20 2.22 -12.58 18.79
CA GLU A 20 3.02 -11.50 18.20
C GLU A 20 3.41 -11.80 16.74
N ARG A 21 3.88 -13.02 16.46
CA ARG A 21 4.24 -13.45 15.10
C ARG A 21 3.04 -13.54 14.15
N LYS A 22 1.88 -14.01 14.64
CA LYS A 22 0.66 -14.07 13.83
C LYS A 22 0.18 -12.67 13.46
N VAL A 23 0.22 -11.72 14.40
CA VAL A 23 -0.17 -10.32 14.16
C VAL A 23 0.72 -9.69 13.11
N ILE A 24 2.06 -9.82 13.25
CA ILE A 24 2.99 -9.31 12.25
C ILE A 24 2.73 -9.94 10.88
N ALA A 25 2.62 -11.28 10.82
CA ALA A 25 2.37 -11.97 9.56
C ALA A 25 1.03 -11.55 8.93
N GLY A 26 -0.03 -11.46 9.74
CA GLY A 26 -1.34 -11.02 9.27
C GLY A 26 -1.33 -9.59 8.73
N THR A 27 -0.61 -8.69 9.40
CA THR A 27 -0.44 -7.31 8.98
C THR A 27 0.36 -7.21 7.69
N VAL A 28 1.55 -7.85 7.63
CA VAL A 28 2.42 -7.83 6.45
C VAL A 28 1.70 -8.42 5.24
N VAL A 29 1.04 -9.58 5.39
CA VAL A 29 0.32 -10.21 4.28
C VAL A 29 -0.85 -9.35 3.83
N GLY A 30 -1.64 -8.79 4.76
CA GLY A 30 -2.77 -7.93 4.41
C GLY A 30 -2.33 -6.71 3.61
N THR A 31 -1.33 -5.96 4.11
CA THR A 31 -0.82 -4.79 3.40
C THR A 31 -0.09 -5.16 2.11
N THR A 32 0.56 -6.33 2.04
CA THR A 32 1.15 -6.82 0.78
C THR A 32 0.09 -7.02 -0.29
N ILE A 33 -1.06 -7.60 0.06
CA ILE A 33 -2.18 -7.81 -0.87
C ILE A 33 -2.77 -6.47 -1.31
N GLU A 34 -2.97 -5.53 -0.38
CA GLU A 34 -3.44 -4.18 -0.70
C GLU A 34 -2.54 -3.49 -1.72
N TRP A 35 -1.23 -3.51 -1.47
CA TRP A 35 -0.27 -2.84 -2.35
C TRP A 35 -0.02 -3.60 -3.65
N TYR A 36 -0.13 -4.92 -3.64
CA TYR A 36 -0.16 -5.71 -4.87
C TYR A 36 -1.28 -5.24 -5.79
N ASP A 37 -2.51 -5.15 -5.27
CA ASP A 37 -3.68 -4.71 -6.03
C ASP A 37 -3.51 -3.27 -6.57
N PHE A 38 -2.91 -2.40 -5.77
CA PHE A 38 -2.59 -1.05 -6.19
C PHE A 38 -1.57 -1.03 -7.35
N PHE A 39 -0.47 -1.77 -7.23
CA PHE A 39 0.60 -1.76 -8.23
C PHE A 39 0.19 -2.44 -9.53
N ILE A 40 -0.54 -3.56 -9.51
CA ILE A 40 -1.06 -4.17 -10.75
C ILE A 40 -2.00 -3.21 -11.48
N PHE A 41 -2.85 -2.48 -10.75
CA PHE A 41 -3.74 -1.50 -11.36
C PHE A 41 -2.94 -0.33 -11.97
N ALA A 42 -1.95 0.22 -11.26
CA ALA A 42 -1.11 1.29 -11.78
C ALA A 42 -0.35 0.88 -13.05
N GLN A 43 0.18 -0.34 -13.07
CA GLN A 43 0.88 -0.89 -14.24
C GLN A 43 -0.08 -1.17 -15.40
N ALA A 44 -1.28 -1.71 -15.14
CA ALA A 44 -2.32 -1.90 -16.15
C ALA A 44 -2.83 -0.55 -16.71
N THR A 45 -2.94 0.47 -15.86
CA THR A 45 -3.28 1.85 -16.28
C THR A 45 -2.26 2.38 -17.29
N ALA A 46 -0.98 2.18 -17.02
CA ALA A 46 0.09 2.62 -17.90
C ALA A 46 0.16 1.84 -19.23
N LEU A 47 -0.21 0.56 -19.22
CA LEU A 47 0.04 -0.36 -20.33
C LEU A 47 -1.19 -0.63 -21.21
N VAL A 48 -2.38 -0.75 -20.62
CA VAL A 48 -3.55 -1.28 -21.33
C VAL A 48 -4.85 -0.52 -21.14
N PHE A 49 -5.13 0.12 -19.99
CA PHE A 49 -6.47 0.64 -19.72
C PHE A 49 -6.87 1.81 -20.62
N ALA A 50 -5.93 2.68 -21.00
CA ALA A 50 -6.21 3.75 -21.94
C ALA A 50 -6.76 3.22 -23.26
N ALA A 51 -6.14 2.18 -23.82
CA ALA A 51 -6.53 1.59 -25.08
C ALA A 51 -7.79 0.71 -24.99
N LEU A 52 -8.00 -0.02 -23.88
CA LEU A 52 -9.07 -1.00 -23.76
C LEU A 52 -10.37 -0.45 -23.20
N PHE A 53 -10.32 0.60 -22.38
CA PHE A 53 -11.51 1.14 -21.68
C PHE A 53 -11.87 2.57 -22.09
N PHE A 54 -10.91 3.37 -22.53
CA PHE A 54 -11.11 4.80 -22.78
C PHE A 54 -10.83 5.22 -24.24
N GLN A 55 -10.71 4.25 -25.15
CA GLN A 55 -10.38 4.48 -26.57
C GLN A 55 -11.12 5.63 -27.25
N PRO A 56 -12.44 5.86 -27.06
CA PRO A 56 -13.16 6.94 -27.75
C PRO A 56 -12.74 8.37 -27.34
N MET A 57 -11.98 8.53 -26.27
CA MET A 57 -11.54 9.84 -25.80
C MET A 57 -10.29 10.38 -26.53
N GLY A 58 -9.81 9.67 -27.55
CA GLY A 58 -8.55 9.97 -28.23
C GLY A 58 -7.34 9.64 -27.37
N GLU A 59 -6.13 9.76 -27.93
CA GLU A 59 -4.89 9.31 -27.28
C GLU A 59 -4.63 10.02 -25.93
N SER A 60 -4.65 11.36 -25.92
CA SER A 60 -4.40 12.15 -24.71
C SER A 60 -5.55 12.01 -23.68
N GLY A 61 -6.80 12.04 -24.14
CA GLY A 61 -7.97 11.92 -23.27
C GLY A 61 -8.06 10.57 -22.58
N SER A 62 -7.78 9.48 -23.29
CA SER A 62 -7.79 8.13 -22.76
C SER A 62 -6.69 7.92 -21.69
N GLN A 63 -5.51 8.48 -21.90
CA GLN A 63 -4.43 8.46 -20.91
C GLN A 63 -4.83 9.21 -19.63
N ILE A 64 -5.34 10.44 -19.77
CA ILE A 64 -5.79 11.23 -18.61
C ILE A 64 -6.90 10.50 -17.86
N ALA A 65 -7.90 9.96 -18.57
CA ALA A 65 -9.00 9.23 -17.96
C ALA A 65 -8.51 7.97 -17.22
N ALA A 66 -7.60 7.20 -17.81
CA ALA A 66 -7.02 6.02 -17.18
C ALA A 66 -6.28 6.39 -15.88
N TRP A 67 -5.44 7.44 -15.87
CA TRP A 67 -4.77 7.91 -14.65
C TRP A 67 -5.74 8.52 -13.64
N ALA A 68 -6.81 9.19 -14.10
CA ALA A 68 -7.85 9.70 -13.21
C ALA A 68 -8.55 8.57 -12.43
N THR A 69 -8.74 7.38 -13.04
CA THR A 69 -9.30 6.23 -12.31
C THR A 69 -8.37 5.72 -11.19
N LEU A 70 -7.05 5.84 -11.36
CA LEU A 70 -6.10 5.58 -10.28
C LEU A 70 -6.29 6.59 -9.13
N GLY A 71 -6.39 7.87 -9.47
CA GLY A 71 -6.54 8.96 -8.50
C GLY A 71 -7.85 8.92 -7.72
N ILE A 72 -8.96 8.54 -8.37
CA ILE A 72 -10.29 8.56 -7.74
C ILE A 72 -10.39 7.64 -6.53
N SER A 73 -9.64 6.54 -6.50
CA SER A 73 -9.60 5.64 -5.35
C SER A 73 -8.98 6.29 -4.11
N PHE A 74 -8.08 7.25 -4.27
CA PHE A 74 -7.51 8.00 -3.15
C PHE A 74 -8.50 9.02 -2.59
N LEU A 75 -9.33 9.62 -3.44
CA LEU A 75 -10.34 10.58 -3.01
C LEU A 75 -11.41 9.95 -2.13
N ILE A 76 -11.74 8.68 -2.34
CA ILE A 76 -12.74 7.97 -1.55
C ILE A 76 -12.17 7.33 -0.27
N ARG A 77 -10.85 7.16 -0.14
CA ARG A 77 -10.20 6.56 1.04
C ARG A 77 -10.56 7.21 2.37
N PRO A 78 -10.64 8.55 2.51
CA PRO A 78 -11.06 9.17 3.76
C PRO A 78 -12.46 8.74 4.21
N LEU A 79 -13.40 8.61 3.27
CA LEU A 79 -14.74 8.08 3.57
C LEU A 79 -14.66 6.62 4.01
N GLY A 80 -13.84 5.82 3.34
CA GLY A 80 -13.56 4.44 3.74
C GLY A 80 -13.00 4.34 5.15
N ALA A 81 -12.07 5.21 5.52
CA ALA A 81 -11.50 5.26 6.86
C ALA A 81 -12.54 5.59 7.94
N ILE A 82 -13.44 6.54 7.67
CA ILE A 82 -14.54 6.91 8.59
C ILE A 82 -15.49 5.72 8.78
N VAL A 83 -15.94 5.11 7.69
CA VAL A 83 -16.86 3.96 7.73
C VAL A 83 -16.20 2.78 8.45
N ALA A 84 -14.96 2.46 8.10
CA ALA A 84 -14.22 1.36 8.71
C ALA A 84 -13.90 1.62 10.18
N GLY A 85 -13.60 2.87 10.57
CA GLY A 85 -13.42 3.27 11.96
C GLY A 85 -14.67 2.98 12.77
N HIS A 86 -15.83 3.50 12.33
CA HIS A 86 -17.12 3.27 13.00
C HIS A 86 -17.49 1.78 13.11
N LEU A 87 -17.30 1.03 12.04
CA LEU A 87 -17.52 -0.43 12.05
C LEU A 87 -16.53 -1.14 12.98
N GLY A 88 -15.27 -0.67 13.04
CA GLY A 88 -14.23 -1.25 13.89
C GLY A 88 -14.50 -1.09 15.38
N ASP A 89 -15.00 0.08 15.77
CA ASP A 89 -15.39 0.36 17.16
C ASP A 89 -16.61 -0.47 17.58
N ARG A 90 -17.52 -0.77 16.63
CA ARG A 90 -18.75 -1.53 16.90
C ARG A 90 -18.56 -3.05 16.81
N PHE A 91 -17.85 -3.56 15.80
CA PHE A 91 -17.75 -4.99 15.48
C PHE A 91 -16.36 -5.59 15.71
N GLY A 92 -15.39 -4.76 16.07
CA GLY A 92 -14.00 -5.16 16.26
C GLY A 92 -13.10 -4.90 15.04
N ARG A 93 -11.83 -4.66 15.31
CA ARG A 93 -10.84 -4.31 14.28
C ARG A 93 -10.56 -5.47 13.32
N LYS A 94 -10.50 -6.70 13.85
CA LYS A 94 -10.33 -7.93 13.05
C LYS A 94 -11.44 -8.11 12.02
N PHE A 95 -12.69 -7.84 12.40
CA PHE A 95 -13.85 -7.95 11.50
C PHE A 95 -13.69 -6.98 10.33
N VAL A 96 -13.40 -5.70 10.63
CA VAL A 96 -13.25 -4.66 9.60
C VAL A 96 -12.09 -4.97 8.65
N LEU A 97 -10.93 -5.34 9.19
CA LEU A 97 -9.77 -5.73 8.38
C LEU A 97 -10.06 -6.93 7.46
N SER A 98 -10.90 -7.86 7.90
CA SER A 98 -11.31 -8.99 7.06
C SER A 98 -12.29 -8.56 5.97
N LEU A 99 -13.25 -7.69 6.30
CA LEU A 99 -14.23 -7.14 5.36
C LEU A 99 -13.56 -6.31 4.27
N THR A 100 -12.63 -5.43 4.66
CA THR A 100 -11.90 -4.56 3.73
C THR A 100 -11.02 -5.37 2.78
N LEU A 101 -10.34 -6.41 3.29
CA LEU A 101 -9.55 -7.32 2.47
C LEU A 101 -10.40 -8.03 1.41
N ILE A 102 -11.56 -8.58 1.82
CA ILE A 102 -12.47 -9.28 0.89
C ILE A 102 -13.04 -8.29 -0.12
N GLY A 103 -13.49 -7.12 0.32
CA GLY A 103 -14.08 -6.11 -0.57
C GLY A 103 -13.09 -5.61 -1.61
N MET A 104 -11.85 -5.32 -1.19
CA MET A 104 -10.79 -4.88 -2.09
C MET A 104 -10.41 -5.96 -3.10
N GLY A 105 -10.14 -7.15 -2.62
CA GLY A 105 -9.70 -8.23 -3.50
C GLY A 105 -10.80 -8.72 -4.45
N LEU A 106 -12.07 -8.71 -4.01
CA LEU A 106 -13.20 -9.00 -4.90
C LEU A 106 -13.28 -7.96 -6.02
N ALA A 107 -13.16 -6.67 -5.69
CA ALA A 107 -13.15 -5.61 -6.68
C ALA A 107 -11.99 -5.77 -7.68
N THR A 108 -10.78 -6.09 -7.19
CA THR A 108 -9.62 -6.36 -8.03
C THR A 108 -9.85 -7.53 -8.98
N THR A 109 -10.37 -8.63 -8.47
CA THR A 109 -10.70 -9.81 -9.29
C THR A 109 -11.73 -9.47 -10.37
N LEU A 110 -12.77 -8.72 -10.00
CA LEU A 110 -13.80 -8.29 -10.95
C LEU A 110 -13.25 -7.36 -12.03
N ILE A 111 -12.25 -6.51 -11.72
CA ILE A 111 -11.54 -5.72 -12.74
C ILE A 111 -10.91 -6.63 -13.79
N GLY A 112 -10.26 -7.73 -13.36
CA GLY A 112 -9.69 -8.72 -14.29
C GLY A 112 -10.71 -9.43 -15.17
N LEU A 113 -11.98 -9.49 -14.74
CA LEU A 113 -13.08 -10.09 -15.49
C LEU A 113 -13.88 -9.09 -16.34
N LEU A 114 -13.58 -7.77 -16.22
CA LEU A 114 -14.34 -6.75 -16.95
C LEU A 114 -14.23 -6.94 -18.47
N PRO A 115 -15.38 -6.86 -19.18
CA PRO A 115 -15.38 -6.71 -20.63
C PRO A 115 -14.79 -5.34 -21.03
N THR A 116 -14.15 -5.30 -22.19
CA THR A 116 -13.55 -4.07 -22.73
C THR A 116 -14.57 -3.14 -23.34
N TYR A 117 -14.17 -1.91 -23.69
CA TYR A 117 -15.03 -0.95 -24.38
C TYR A 117 -15.58 -1.51 -25.71
N ALA A 118 -14.78 -2.28 -26.44
CA ALA A 118 -15.22 -2.92 -27.69
C ALA A 118 -16.37 -3.91 -27.51
N GLN A 119 -16.55 -4.46 -26.31
CA GLN A 119 -17.58 -5.47 -26.00
C GLN A 119 -18.87 -4.86 -25.43
N ILE A 120 -18.76 -3.91 -24.50
CA ILE A 120 -19.92 -3.35 -23.76
C ILE A 120 -19.99 -1.82 -23.81
N GLY A 121 -19.20 -1.17 -24.66
CA GLY A 121 -19.23 0.27 -24.84
C GLY A 121 -18.94 1.06 -23.55
N VAL A 122 -19.72 2.11 -23.33
CA VAL A 122 -19.55 3.06 -22.21
C VAL A 122 -19.68 2.41 -20.83
N TRP A 123 -20.29 1.24 -20.73
CA TRP A 123 -20.39 0.51 -19.46
C TRP A 123 -19.02 0.01 -18.95
N ALA A 124 -18.07 -0.24 -19.85
CA ALA A 124 -16.74 -0.70 -19.45
C ALA A 124 -16.01 0.30 -18.54
N PRO A 125 -15.82 1.59 -18.91
CA PRO A 125 -15.19 2.56 -18.01
C PRO A 125 -16.04 2.87 -16.78
N ILE A 126 -17.38 2.86 -16.87
CA ILE A 126 -18.26 3.08 -15.71
C ILE A 126 -18.04 1.99 -14.65
N LEU A 127 -18.05 0.73 -15.05
CA LEU A 127 -17.81 -0.39 -14.14
C LEU A 127 -16.38 -0.38 -13.58
N LEU A 128 -15.38 -0.03 -14.38
CA LEU A 128 -14.01 0.12 -13.93
C LEU A 128 -13.90 1.18 -12.81
N VAL A 129 -14.52 2.35 -13.00
CA VAL A 129 -14.56 3.42 -12.00
C VAL A 129 -15.33 2.97 -10.75
N ALA A 130 -16.47 2.31 -10.89
CA ALA A 130 -17.25 1.81 -9.75
C ALA A 130 -16.45 0.80 -8.91
N LEU A 131 -15.76 -0.15 -9.54
CA LEU A 131 -14.89 -1.09 -8.84
C LEU A 131 -13.71 -0.39 -8.19
N ARG A 132 -13.19 0.65 -8.81
CA ARG A 132 -12.11 1.46 -8.24
C ARG A 132 -12.53 2.27 -7.02
N LEU A 133 -13.76 2.78 -7.00
CA LEU A 133 -14.35 3.40 -5.81
C LEU A 133 -14.52 2.38 -4.68
N LEU A 134 -14.98 1.17 -4.98
CA LEU A 134 -15.09 0.08 -4.00
C LEU A 134 -13.72 -0.30 -3.41
N GLN A 135 -12.68 -0.42 -4.25
CA GLN A 135 -11.32 -0.64 -3.77
C GLN A 135 -10.84 0.49 -2.84
N GLY A 136 -11.04 1.76 -3.24
CA GLY A 136 -10.64 2.91 -2.45
C GLY A 136 -11.34 2.97 -1.10
N LEU A 137 -12.65 2.67 -1.06
CA LEU A 137 -13.44 2.59 0.15
C LEU A 137 -12.90 1.51 1.10
N SER A 138 -12.60 0.34 0.56
CA SER A 138 -12.03 -0.80 1.32
C SER A 138 -10.63 -0.47 1.85
N ALA A 139 -9.74 0.03 1.00
CA ALA A 139 -8.36 0.36 1.36
C ALA A 139 -8.25 1.46 2.44
N GLY A 140 -9.24 2.38 2.51
CA GLY A 140 -9.26 3.44 3.52
C GLY A 140 -9.27 2.92 4.96
N GLY A 141 -9.92 1.80 5.23
CA GLY A 141 -10.00 1.18 6.57
C GLY A 141 -8.84 0.27 6.93
N GLU A 142 -8.10 -0.19 5.94
CA GLU A 142 -7.06 -1.21 6.12
C GLU A 142 -5.83 -0.69 6.88
N TRP A 143 -5.27 0.39 6.39
CA TRP A 143 -3.96 0.87 6.83
C TRP A 143 -3.92 1.32 8.29
N GLY A 144 -4.90 2.11 8.72
CA GLY A 144 -5.02 2.58 10.10
C GLY A 144 -5.19 1.42 11.08
N GLY A 145 -6.07 0.46 10.76
CA GLY A 145 -6.32 -0.73 11.56
C GLY A 145 -5.08 -1.64 11.67
N ALA A 146 -4.37 -1.85 10.58
CA ALA A 146 -3.15 -2.65 10.53
C ALA A 146 -2.01 -2.04 11.37
N ALA A 147 -1.82 -0.71 11.28
CA ALA A 147 -0.81 0.01 12.05
C ALA A 147 -1.10 -0.05 13.55
N LEU A 148 -2.34 0.21 13.96
CA LEU A 148 -2.76 0.14 15.35
C LEU A 148 -2.59 -1.27 15.91
N LEU A 149 -3.09 -2.29 15.20
CA LEU A 149 -2.99 -3.68 15.62
C LEU A 149 -1.53 -4.09 15.86
N SER A 150 -0.63 -3.71 14.95
CA SER A 150 0.81 -4.01 15.08
C SER A 150 1.46 -3.34 16.30
N VAL A 151 1.15 -2.06 16.53
CA VAL A 151 1.75 -1.28 17.63
C VAL A 151 1.18 -1.69 19.00
N GLU A 152 -0.11 -2.04 19.07
CA GLU A 152 -0.76 -2.51 20.31
C GLU A 152 -0.21 -3.87 20.79
N HIS A 153 0.19 -4.74 19.87
CA HIS A 153 0.84 -6.01 20.21
C HIS A 153 2.37 -5.91 20.36
N ALA A 154 2.94 -4.72 20.15
CA ALA A 154 4.39 -4.54 20.18
C ALA A 154 4.96 -4.66 21.60
N PRO A 155 6.06 -5.41 21.78
CA PRO A 155 6.84 -5.40 23.00
C PRO A 155 7.38 -4.02 23.35
N HIS A 156 7.61 -3.77 24.66
CA HIS A 156 8.28 -2.54 25.08
C HIS A 156 9.64 -2.37 24.37
N GLY A 157 9.90 -1.18 23.81
CA GLY A 157 11.12 -0.89 23.08
C GLY A 157 11.20 -1.45 21.66
N LYS A 158 10.12 -2.05 21.12
CA LYS A 158 10.06 -2.57 19.74
C LYS A 158 8.88 -2.03 18.92
N ARG A 159 8.28 -0.94 19.38
CA ARG A 159 7.14 -0.32 18.69
C ARG A 159 7.49 0.22 17.31
N GLY A 160 8.74 0.64 17.07
CA GLY A 160 9.21 1.06 15.77
C GLY A 160 9.31 -0.10 14.78
N LEU A 161 9.93 -1.21 15.22
CA LEU A 161 10.05 -2.42 14.40
C LEU A 161 8.67 -3.02 14.10
N PHE A 162 7.76 -3.09 15.07
CA PHE A 162 6.39 -3.58 14.86
C PHE A 162 5.57 -2.63 14.00
N GLY A 163 5.72 -1.32 14.18
CA GLY A 163 5.09 -0.30 13.33
C GLY A 163 5.62 -0.28 11.89
N SER A 164 6.78 -0.88 11.61
CA SER A 164 7.27 -1.08 10.24
C SER A 164 6.59 -2.25 9.52
N ALA A 165 5.91 -3.16 10.23
CA ALA A 165 5.26 -4.32 9.62
C ALA A 165 4.25 -3.96 8.50
N PRO A 166 3.30 -3.02 8.67
CA PRO A 166 2.44 -2.59 7.58
C PRO A 166 3.23 -1.93 6.44
N GLN A 167 4.35 -1.24 6.73
CA GLN A 167 5.16 -0.58 5.71
C GLN A 167 5.99 -1.57 4.87
N ILE A 168 6.34 -2.73 5.41
CA ILE A 168 7.00 -3.82 4.69
C ILE A 168 6.10 -4.38 3.59
N GLY A 169 4.79 -4.39 3.80
CA GLY A 169 3.82 -4.83 2.79
C GLY A 169 3.90 -4.03 1.49
N VAL A 170 4.28 -2.75 1.54
CA VAL A 170 4.38 -1.88 0.36
C VAL A 170 5.40 -2.41 -0.65
N PRO A 171 6.70 -2.52 -0.33
CA PRO A 171 7.69 -3.05 -1.26
C PRO A 171 7.44 -4.52 -1.63
N LEU A 172 6.91 -5.34 -0.73
CA LEU A 172 6.54 -6.72 -1.06
C LEU A 172 5.42 -6.77 -2.09
N GLY A 173 4.39 -5.92 -1.95
CA GLY A 173 3.32 -5.80 -2.94
C GLY A 173 3.84 -5.35 -4.30
N MET A 174 4.77 -4.38 -4.33
CA MET A 174 5.42 -3.93 -5.55
C MET A 174 6.24 -5.03 -6.22
N ILE A 175 7.07 -5.73 -5.46
CA ILE A 175 7.90 -6.83 -5.97
C ILE A 175 7.00 -7.95 -6.54
N LEU A 176 5.95 -8.32 -5.83
CA LEU A 176 5.02 -9.36 -6.26
C LEU A 176 4.27 -8.95 -7.53
N ALA A 177 3.71 -7.73 -7.57
CA ALA A 177 2.98 -7.21 -8.73
C ALA A 177 3.88 -7.12 -9.98
N THR A 178 5.06 -6.53 -9.81
CA THR A 178 6.03 -6.37 -10.90
C THR A 178 6.56 -7.73 -11.37
N GLY A 179 6.82 -8.65 -10.44
CA GLY A 179 7.28 -10.00 -10.75
C GLY A 179 6.24 -10.80 -11.54
N VAL A 180 4.98 -10.77 -11.12
CA VAL A 180 3.88 -11.43 -11.86
C VAL A 180 3.73 -10.83 -13.25
N LEU A 181 3.73 -9.50 -13.37
CA LEU A 181 3.62 -8.84 -14.67
C LEU A 181 4.82 -9.15 -15.56
N PHE A 182 6.03 -9.17 -15.00
CA PHE A 182 7.25 -9.55 -15.75
C PHE A 182 7.16 -10.97 -16.30
N ILE A 183 6.71 -11.94 -15.47
CA ILE A 183 6.53 -13.33 -15.92
C ILE A 183 5.49 -13.40 -17.04
N VAL A 184 4.33 -12.76 -16.88
CA VAL A 184 3.27 -12.77 -17.89
C VAL A 184 3.76 -12.16 -19.21
N ARG A 185 4.46 -11.03 -19.15
CA ARG A 185 4.98 -10.38 -20.36
C ARG A 185 6.12 -11.15 -21.04
N SER A 186 6.94 -11.87 -20.29
CA SER A 186 8.04 -12.66 -20.85
C SER A 186 7.59 -13.98 -21.46
N THR A 187 6.38 -14.46 -21.10
CA THR A 187 5.84 -15.74 -21.59
C THR A 187 4.81 -15.59 -22.70
N MET A 188 4.36 -14.37 -22.97
CA MET A 188 3.29 -14.07 -23.94
C MET A 188 3.75 -13.07 -25.01
N SER A 189 3.20 -13.19 -26.23
CA SER A 189 3.32 -12.15 -27.23
C SER A 189 2.57 -10.88 -26.81
N GLU A 190 2.92 -9.73 -27.41
CA GLU A 190 2.24 -8.46 -27.10
C GLU A 190 0.74 -8.52 -27.42
N GLU A 191 0.36 -9.17 -28.50
CA GLU A 191 -1.04 -9.38 -28.88
C GLU A 191 -1.79 -10.25 -27.84
N GLN A 192 -1.19 -11.35 -27.40
CA GLN A 192 -1.76 -12.19 -26.34
C GLN A 192 -1.87 -11.45 -25.02
N PHE A 193 -0.89 -10.63 -24.68
CA PHE A 193 -0.93 -9.81 -23.47
C PHE A 193 -2.06 -8.80 -23.52
N LEU A 194 -2.23 -8.05 -24.61
CA LEU A 194 -3.28 -7.06 -24.78
C LEU A 194 -4.69 -7.69 -24.85
N THR A 195 -4.81 -8.87 -25.44
CA THR A 195 -6.11 -9.55 -25.58
C THR A 195 -6.58 -10.15 -24.27
N TRP A 196 -5.70 -10.84 -23.53
CA TRP A 196 -6.09 -11.57 -22.33
C TRP A 196 -5.05 -11.52 -21.19
N GLY A 197 -3.77 -11.50 -21.49
CA GLY A 197 -2.68 -11.66 -20.51
C GLY A 197 -2.72 -10.64 -19.36
N TRP A 198 -3.14 -9.41 -19.61
CA TRP A 198 -3.26 -8.37 -18.59
C TRP A 198 -4.25 -8.71 -17.46
N ARG A 199 -5.17 -9.66 -17.68
CA ARG A 199 -6.14 -10.12 -16.69
C ARG A 199 -5.53 -11.02 -15.63
N ILE A 200 -4.47 -11.75 -15.96
CA ILE A 200 -3.83 -12.75 -15.08
C ILE A 200 -3.44 -12.16 -13.73
N PRO A 201 -2.72 -11.01 -13.66
CA PRO A 201 -2.36 -10.42 -12.39
C PRO A 201 -3.58 -10.12 -11.49
N PHE A 202 -4.69 -9.66 -12.08
CA PHE A 202 -5.93 -9.38 -11.34
C PHE A 202 -6.62 -10.66 -10.84
N LEU A 203 -6.62 -11.71 -11.62
CA LEU A 203 -7.22 -13.00 -11.26
C LEU A 203 -6.43 -13.72 -10.15
N ILE A 204 -5.12 -13.53 -10.08
CA ILE A 204 -4.28 -14.03 -8.99
C ILE A 204 -4.71 -13.44 -7.63
N SER A 205 -5.32 -12.26 -7.59
CA SER A 205 -5.84 -11.65 -6.37
C SER A 205 -6.82 -12.56 -5.62
N VAL A 206 -7.57 -13.44 -6.32
CA VAL A 206 -8.43 -14.44 -5.66
C VAL A 206 -7.63 -15.32 -4.69
N VAL A 207 -6.47 -15.81 -5.13
CA VAL A 207 -5.62 -16.67 -4.31
C VAL A 207 -5.08 -15.87 -3.11
N LEU A 208 -4.65 -14.63 -3.37
CA LEU A 208 -4.12 -13.75 -2.33
C LEU A 208 -5.18 -13.42 -1.27
N ILE A 209 -6.44 -13.19 -1.68
CA ILE A 209 -7.56 -12.94 -0.76
C ILE A 209 -7.77 -14.15 0.16
N VAL A 210 -7.84 -15.35 -0.42
CA VAL A 210 -8.04 -16.58 0.36
C VAL A 210 -6.92 -16.75 1.39
N VAL A 211 -5.67 -16.59 0.96
CA VAL A 211 -4.50 -16.66 1.85
C VAL A 211 -4.57 -15.60 2.95
N GLY A 212 -4.83 -14.35 2.57
CA GLY A 212 -4.94 -13.23 3.52
C GLY A 212 -6.07 -13.42 4.53
N TYR A 213 -7.23 -13.90 4.07
CA TYR A 213 -8.38 -14.20 4.94
C TYR A 213 -8.06 -15.32 5.95
N LEU A 214 -7.43 -16.41 5.50
CA LEU A 214 -7.06 -17.52 6.38
C LEU A 214 -6.07 -17.07 7.46
N ILE A 215 -5.07 -16.25 7.08
CA ILE A 215 -4.10 -15.71 8.04
C ILE A 215 -4.79 -14.78 9.04
N ARG A 216 -5.65 -13.87 8.61
CA ARG A 216 -6.40 -12.97 9.50
C ARG A 216 -7.36 -13.70 10.42
N LYS A 217 -7.98 -14.78 9.96
CA LYS A 217 -8.83 -15.64 10.81
C LYS A 217 -8.05 -16.21 12.00
N ALA A 218 -6.75 -16.47 11.82
CA ALA A 218 -5.87 -17.02 12.85
C ALA A 218 -5.34 -15.98 13.87
N VAL A 219 -5.49 -14.67 13.59
CA VAL A 219 -5.11 -13.57 14.50
C VAL A 219 -6.22 -13.33 15.51
N GLU A 220 -5.86 -13.08 16.78
CA GLU A 220 -6.82 -12.67 17.82
C GLU A 220 -7.20 -11.18 17.69
N GLU A 221 -8.33 -10.81 18.31
CA GLU A 221 -8.76 -9.43 18.43
C GLU A 221 -7.82 -8.64 19.36
N SER A 222 -7.70 -7.34 19.15
CA SER A 222 -6.84 -6.45 19.93
C SER A 222 -7.14 -6.54 21.43
N PRO A 223 -6.10 -6.64 22.30
CA PRO A 223 -6.27 -6.61 23.75
C PRO A 223 -7.00 -5.36 24.22
N VAL A 224 -6.69 -4.21 23.64
CA VAL A 224 -7.32 -2.92 23.95
C VAL A 224 -8.82 -2.95 23.64
N PHE A 225 -9.20 -3.54 22.50
CA PHE A 225 -10.63 -3.70 22.16
C PHE A 225 -11.37 -4.64 23.12
N LYS A 226 -10.73 -5.73 23.54
CA LYS A 226 -11.29 -6.66 24.53
C LYS A 226 -11.53 -5.95 25.88
N GLU A 227 -10.59 -5.11 26.33
CA GLU A 227 -10.72 -4.31 27.56
C GLU A 227 -11.84 -3.25 27.44
N MET A 228 -11.93 -2.55 26.33
CA MET A 228 -13.00 -1.55 26.08
C MET A 228 -14.39 -2.20 26.11
N GLN A 229 -14.56 -3.37 25.51
CA GLN A 229 -15.81 -4.11 25.57
C GLN A 229 -16.21 -4.48 27.00
N GLN A 230 -15.24 -4.86 27.85
CA GLN A 230 -15.49 -5.22 29.24
C GLN A 230 -15.91 -4.00 30.07
N LEU A 231 -15.33 -2.82 29.77
CA LEU A 231 -15.62 -1.57 30.49
C LEU A 231 -16.92 -0.91 30.03
N LYS A 232 -17.61 -1.44 29.00
CA LYS A 232 -18.84 -0.84 28.41
C LYS A 232 -18.69 0.67 28.13
N VAL A 233 -17.54 1.10 27.66
CA VAL A 233 -17.30 2.50 27.31
C VAL A 233 -18.00 2.78 26.00
N ASP A 234 -19.14 3.47 26.05
CA ASP A 234 -19.81 4.04 24.88
C ASP A 234 -19.02 5.28 24.44
N GLU A 235 -18.11 5.14 23.49
CA GLU A 235 -17.43 6.27 22.89
C GLU A 235 -18.34 6.93 21.85
N SER A 236 -18.95 8.06 22.25
CA SER A 236 -19.69 8.93 21.36
C SER A 236 -18.73 9.87 20.61
N ALA A 237 -18.65 9.73 19.28
CA ALA A 237 -18.09 10.68 18.31
C ALA A 237 -16.63 11.14 18.50
N PRO A 238 -15.62 10.25 18.39
CA PRO A 238 -14.21 10.61 18.58
C PRO A 238 -13.67 11.62 17.53
N LEU A 239 -14.27 11.68 16.33
CA LEU A 239 -13.83 12.62 15.28
C LEU A 239 -14.09 14.09 15.62
N GLY A 240 -15.25 14.40 16.18
CA GLY A 240 -15.59 15.78 16.57
C GLY A 240 -14.66 16.31 17.65
N GLU A 241 -14.33 15.48 18.62
CA GLU A 241 -13.43 15.81 19.72
C GLU A 241 -11.98 15.94 19.24
N LEU A 242 -11.51 15.04 18.35
CA LEU A 242 -10.20 15.09 17.73
C LEU A 242 -9.98 16.42 17.00
N PHE A 243 -10.92 16.84 16.16
CA PHE A 243 -10.81 18.10 15.41
C PHE A 243 -11.03 19.34 16.29
N ARG A 244 -11.68 19.20 17.44
CA ARG A 244 -11.86 20.32 18.37
C ARG A 244 -10.60 20.60 19.19
N HIS A 245 -9.89 19.57 19.62
CA HIS A 245 -8.77 19.70 20.56
C HIS A 245 -7.39 19.48 19.93
N HIS A 246 -7.29 18.76 18.80
CA HIS A 246 -6.03 18.32 18.19
C HIS A 246 -5.90 18.66 16.70
N THR A 247 -6.61 19.69 16.22
CA THR A 247 -6.59 20.08 14.79
C THR A 247 -5.19 20.37 14.28
N LYS A 248 -4.34 21.04 15.07
CA LYS A 248 -2.97 21.39 14.68
C LYS A 248 -2.12 20.16 14.49
N GLU A 249 -2.20 19.21 15.41
CA GLU A 249 -1.47 17.93 15.35
C GLU A 249 -1.92 17.09 14.16
N VAL A 250 -3.23 17.05 13.89
CA VAL A 250 -3.81 16.35 12.74
C VAL A 250 -3.32 16.95 11.43
N ILE A 251 -3.36 18.27 11.29
CA ILE A 251 -2.89 18.95 10.06
C ILE A 251 -1.39 18.73 9.88
N LEU A 252 -0.58 18.86 10.95
CA LEU A 252 0.86 18.65 10.87
C LEU A 252 1.20 17.21 10.46
N ALA A 253 0.54 16.22 11.07
CA ALA A 253 0.69 14.82 10.70
C ALA A 253 0.28 14.56 9.24
N ALA A 254 -0.82 15.15 8.78
CA ALA A 254 -1.29 15.03 7.40
C ALA A 254 -0.28 15.61 6.39
N VAL A 255 0.30 16.79 6.69
CA VAL A 255 1.33 17.43 5.83
C VAL A 255 2.61 16.59 5.75
N ILE A 256 3.10 16.08 6.90
CA ILE A 256 4.29 15.22 6.96
C ILE A 256 4.03 13.94 6.15
N PHE A 257 2.87 13.32 6.32
CA PHE A 257 2.50 12.10 5.61
C PHE A 257 2.34 12.32 4.11
N ALA A 258 1.70 13.43 3.70
CA ALA A 258 1.53 13.81 2.31
C ALA A 258 2.88 14.05 1.63
N ALA A 259 3.82 14.76 2.29
CA ALA A 259 5.15 14.99 1.76
C ALA A 259 5.92 13.67 1.56
N ASN A 260 5.87 12.75 2.54
CA ASN A 260 6.51 11.46 2.43
C ASN A 260 5.98 10.62 1.26
N ASN A 261 4.66 10.53 1.14
CA ASN A 261 4.02 9.79 0.04
C ASN A 261 4.27 10.46 -1.31
N GLY A 262 4.21 11.80 -1.37
CA GLY A 262 4.47 12.58 -2.59
C GLY A 262 5.84 12.26 -3.19
N VAL A 263 6.89 12.23 -2.36
CA VAL A 263 8.24 11.87 -2.79
C VAL A 263 8.30 10.41 -3.27
N GLY A 264 7.70 9.48 -2.52
CA GLY A 264 7.67 8.06 -2.89
C GLY A 264 7.00 7.82 -4.24
N TYR A 265 5.80 8.38 -4.45
CA TYR A 265 5.08 8.25 -5.72
C TYR A 265 5.79 8.94 -6.88
N LEU A 266 6.40 10.11 -6.64
CA LEU A 266 7.17 10.82 -7.65
C LEU A 266 8.35 9.97 -8.11
N LEU A 267 9.10 9.38 -7.20
CA LEU A 267 10.22 8.51 -7.55
C LEU A 267 9.75 7.28 -8.33
N ILE A 268 8.71 6.58 -7.90
CA ILE A 268 8.23 5.35 -8.55
C ILE A 268 7.63 5.67 -9.93
N ALA A 269 6.70 6.61 -10.01
CA ALA A 269 6.00 6.92 -11.25
C ALA A 269 6.91 7.63 -12.25
N TRP A 270 7.71 8.59 -11.78
CA TRP A 270 8.63 9.34 -12.63
C TRP A 270 9.77 8.49 -13.14
N PHE A 271 10.38 7.64 -12.29
CA PHE A 271 11.45 6.74 -12.69
C PHE A 271 10.99 5.78 -13.80
N SER A 272 9.80 5.21 -13.67
CA SER A 272 9.25 4.30 -14.69
C SER A 272 9.10 4.99 -16.06
N LYS A 273 8.76 6.27 -16.07
CA LYS A 273 8.63 7.07 -17.29
C LYS A 273 10.00 7.56 -17.82
N TYR A 274 10.84 8.08 -16.93
CA TYR A 274 12.14 8.66 -17.27
C TYR A 274 13.15 7.58 -17.67
N GLY A 275 13.15 6.44 -17.02
CA GLY A 275 13.98 5.29 -17.36
C GLY A 275 13.61 4.67 -18.71
N GLY A 276 12.36 4.80 -19.14
CA GLY A 276 11.86 4.17 -20.35
C GLY A 276 12.47 4.65 -21.66
N PRO A 277 12.04 4.10 -22.83
CA PRO A 277 12.65 4.36 -24.14
C PRO A 277 12.70 5.82 -24.59
N LYS A 278 11.75 6.63 -24.11
CA LYS A 278 11.68 8.09 -24.44
C LYS A 278 12.51 8.97 -23.50
N GLY A 279 13.08 8.40 -22.43
CA GLY A 279 13.92 9.10 -21.46
C GLY A 279 15.37 8.63 -21.53
N LEU A 280 15.74 7.69 -20.63
CA LEU A 280 17.09 7.13 -20.58
C LEU A 280 17.36 6.02 -21.62
N GLY A 281 16.38 5.65 -22.44
CA GLY A 281 16.50 4.64 -23.47
C GLY A 281 16.46 3.18 -22.96
N MET A 282 16.10 2.95 -21.70
CA MET A 282 16.01 1.62 -21.13
C MET A 282 14.81 0.85 -21.72
N THR A 283 15.01 -0.45 -21.93
CA THR A 283 13.90 -1.33 -22.29
C THR A 283 12.91 -1.50 -21.13
N SER A 284 11.68 -1.88 -21.45
CA SER A 284 10.67 -2.14 -20.41
C SER A 284 11.13 -3.19 -19.39
N SER A 285 11.88 -4.19 -19.82
CA SER A 285 12.43 -5.24 -18.94
C SER A 285 13.49 -4.68 -18.00
N GLU A 286 14.37 -3.80 -18.45
CA GLU A 286 15.39 -3.15 -17.61
C GLU A 286 14.76 -2.25 -16.55
N VAL A 287 13.72 -1.48 -16.92
CA VAL A 287 12.96 -0.66 -15.95
C VAL A 287 12.27 -1.54 -14.88
N LEU A 288 11.70 -2.69 -15.28
CA LEU A 288 11.08 -3.62 -14.34
C LEU A 288 12.12 -4.25 -13.40
N ILE A 289 13.28 -4.66 -13.91
CA ILE A 289 14.37 -5.21 -13.09
C ILE A 289 14.90 -4.16 -12.11
N ALA A 290 15.15 -2.93 -12.57
CA ALA A 290 15.56 -1.83 -11.69
C ALA A 290 14.52 -1.54 -10.60
N SER A 291 13.23 -1.60 -10.93
CA SER A 291 12.14 -1.46 -9.96
C SER A 291 12.11 -2.59 -8.94
N LEU A 292 12.38 -3.83 -9.35
CA LEU A 292 12.48 -4.98 -8.44
C LEU A 292 13.65 -4.80 -7.46
N ILE A 293 14.83 -4.41 -7.95
CA ILE A 293 16.01 -4.15 -7.10
C ILE A 293 15.70 -3.00 -6.12
N GLY A 294 15.07 -1.92 -6.60
CA GLY A 294 14.62 -0.81 -5.76
C GLY A 294 13.64 -1.25 -4.68
N GLY A 295 12.71 -2.16 -5.01
CA GLY A 295 11.77 -2.75 -4.06
C GLY A 295 12.45 -3.57 -2.96
N VAL A 296 13.47 -4.35 -3.30
CA VAL A 296 14.27 -5.09 -2.31
C VAL A 296 15.02 -4.13 -1.39
N GLY A 297 15.62 -3.07 -1.94
CA GLY A 297 16.22 -2.00 -1.14
C GLY A 297 15.22 -1.37 -0.19
N TRP A 298 14.03 -0.99 -0.69
CA TRP A 298 12.97 -0.42 0.13
C TRP A 298 12.55 -1.34 1.29
N PHE A 299 12.38 -2.63 1.02
CA PHE A 299 12.09 -3.65 2.04
C PHE A 299 13.15 -3.65 3.15
N ILE A 300 14.44 -3.73 2.79
CA ILE A 300 15.55 -3.76 3.74
C ILE A 300 15.60 -2.48 4.58
N PHE A 301 15.52 -1.30 3.94
CA PHE A 301 15.61 -0.02 4.65
C PHE A 301 14.36 0.28 5.50
N THR A 302 13.19 -0.28 5.17
CA THR A 302 12.00 -0.20 6.04
C THR A 302 12.24 -0.94 7.36
N LEU A 303 12.78 -2.16 7.31
CA LEU A 303 13.13 -2.92 8.51
C LEU A 303 14.22 -2.21 9.35
N LEU A 304 15.28 -1.76 8.69
CA LEU A 304 16.36 -1.04 9.33
C LEU A 304 15.88 0.26 10.00
N GLY A 305 15.02 1.02 9.31
CA GLY A 305 14.44 2.26 9.83
C GLY A 305 13.57 2.00 11.07
N GLY A 306 12.74 0.97 11.07
CA GLY A 306 11.97 0.55 12.23
C GLY A 306 12.86 0.21 13.43
N TRP A 307 13.89 -0.60 13.21
CA TRP A 307 14.85 -0.99 14.24
C TRP A 307 15.70 0.19 14.76
N ILE A 308 16.19 1.05 13.89
CA ILE A 308 16.93 2.26 14.25
C ILE A 308 16.04 3.19 15.09
N SER A 309 14.77 3.37 14.71
CA SER A 309 13.84 4.26 15.42
C SER A 309 13.56 3.83 16.85
N ASP A 310 13.69 2.54 17.16
CA ASP A 310 13.58 2.03 18.51
C ASP A 310 14.83 2.31 19.36
N LYS A 311 16.02 2.53 18.73
CA LYS A 311 17.29 2.81 19.41
C LYS A 311 17.56 4.30 19.60
N ILE A 312 17.43 5.11 18.55
CA ILE A 312 17.79 6.53 18.56
C ILE A 312 16.58 7.45 18.70
N GLY A 313 15.37 6.87 18.73
CA GLY A 313 14.12 7.62 18.84
C GLY A 313 13.58 8.06 17.47
N ARG A 314 12.27 8.33 17.44
CA ARG A 314 11.51 8.57 16.20
C ARG A 314 11.90 9.87 15.51
N LYS A 315 12.03 10.96 16.32
CA LYS A 315 12.36 12.29 15.78
C LYS A 315 13.71 12.28 15.04
N LEU A 316 14.75 11.71 15.66
CA LEU A 316 16.08 11.68 15.06
C LEU A 316 16.11 10.78 13.81
N THR A 317 15.42 9.65 13.82
CA THR A 317 15.30 8.77 12.64
C THR A 317 14.65 9.50 11.47
N PHE A 318 13.59 10.27 11.70
CA PHE A 318 12.96 11.10 10.66
C PHE A 318 13.90 12.16 10.11
N VAL A 319 14.59 12.91 11.00
CA VAL A 319 15.53 13.95 10.59
C VAL A 319 16.66 13.38 9.73
N LEU A 320 17.22 12.24 10.14
CA LEU A 320 18.29 11.57 9.38
C LEU A 320 17.78 11.06 8.02
N GLY A 321 16.58 10.46 7.98
CA GLY A 321 15.98 9.97 6.73
C GLY A 321 15.72 11.08 5.73
N TYR A 322 15.08 12.17 6.15
CA TYR A 322 14.82 13.32 5.25
C TYR A 322 16.11 14.08 4.92
N GLY A 323 17.06 14.20 5.85
CA GLY A 323 18.36 14.79 5.59
C GLY A 323 19.12 14.02 4.50
N PHE A 324 19.13 12.70 4.59
CA PHE A 324 19.71 11.84 3.56
C PHE A 324 19.00 12.02 2.20
N LEU A 325 17.66 12.07 2.20
CA LEU A 325 16.88 12.26 0.99
C LEU A 325 17.22 13.59 0.28
N ILE A 326 17.34 14.69 1.04
CA ILE A 326 17.71 16.01 0.50
C ILE A 326 19.11 15.98 -0.11
N ILE A 327 20.08 15.41 0.61
CA ILE A 327 21.46 15.32 0.14
C ILE A 327 21.55 14.43 -1.11
N TRP A 328 20.81 13.31 -1.13
CA TRP A 328 20.88 12.32 -2.20
C TRP A 328 20.08 12.70 -3.45
N ALA A 329 19.13 13.64 -3.33
CA ALA A 329 18.28 14.05 -4.46
C ALA A 329 19.10 14.50 -5.68
N PHE A 330 20.16 15.30 -5.50
CA PHE A 330 20.98 15.79 -6.61
C PHE A 330 21.93 14.71 -7.18
N PRO A 331 22.72 13.98 -6.37
CA PRO A 331 23.55 12.88 -6.88
C PRO A 331 22.78 11.81 -7.63
N LEU A 332 21.53 11.52 -7.20
CA LEU A 332 20.68 10.52 -7.86
C LEU A 332 20.48 10.83 -9.35
N PHE A 333 20.14 12.07 -9.68
CA PHE A 333 19.96 12.48 -11.09
C PHE A 333 21.27 12.44 -11.87
N GLY A 334 22.37 12.85 -11.23
CA GLY A 334 23.71 12.71 -11.82
C GLY A 334 24.04 11.27 -12.18
N LEU A 335 23.81 10.33 -11.24
CA LEU A 335 24.06 8.90 -11.45
C LEU A 335 23.13 8.30 -12.53
N LEU A 336 21.85 8.67 -12.54
CA LEU A 336 20.93 8.21 -13.57
C LEU A 336 21.35 8.67 -14.96
N ASN A 337 21.89 9.87 -15.10
CA ASN A 337 22.35 10.42 -16.38
C ASN A 337 23.71 9.86 -16.82
N THR A 338 24.54 9.36 -15.91
CA THR A 338 25.83 8.72 -16.29
C THR A 338 25.67 7.35 -16.93
N CYS A 339 24.44 6.80 -16.96
CA CYS A 339 24.10 5.53 -17.62
C CYS A 339 25.07 4.37 -17.28
N LEU A 340 25.46 4.23 -16.03
CA LEU A 340 26.32 3.13 -15.57
C LEU A 340 25.73 1.73 -15.82
N LEU A 341 24.46 1.64 -16.24
CA LEU A 341 23.82 0.42 -16.76
C LEU A 341 24.02 0.24 -18.27
N TYR A 342 24.68 1.18 -18.95
CA TYR A 342 24.83 1.17 -20.39
C TYR A 342 26.19 0.60 -20.80
N THR A 343 26.28 -0.71 -20.92
CA THR A 343 27.43 -1.42 -21.54
C THR A 343 27.08 -1.98 -22.92
N SER A 344 26.09 -1.46 -23.62
CA SER A 344 25.90 -1.78 -25.04
C SER A 344 26.25 -0.58 -25.89
N PRO A 345 27.11 -0.71 -26.92
CA PRO A 345 27.43 0.40 -27.82
C PRO A 345 26.19 0.84 -28.59
N SER A 346 25.95 2.15 -28.60
CA SER A 346 24.88 2.77 -29.34
C SER A 346 24.98 2.41 -30.83
N PRO A 347 23.86 2.09 -31.52
CA PRO A 347 23.85 1.93 -32.97
C PRO A 347 24.11 3.23 -33.76
N ARG A 348 24.53 4.30 -33.10
CA ARG A 348 24.81 5.60 -33.74
C ARG A 348 26.27 5.80 -34.11
N ASP A 349 27.14 4.85 -33.77
CA ASP A 349 28.58 4.91 -34.10
C ASP A 349 29.01 3.91 -35.18
N SER A 350 28.06 3.45 -36.03
CA SER A 350 28.33 2.67 -37.22
C SER A 350 27.79 3.34 -38.48
#